data_4805317eec74abaec8113561ab057fe0
#
_entry.id   4805317eec74abaec8113561ab057fe0
#
_cell.length_a   1.000
_cell.length_b   1.000
_cell.length_c   1.000
_cell.angle_alpha   90.00
_cell.angle_beta   90.00
_cell.angle_gamma   90.00
#
_symmetry.space_group_name_H-M   'P 1'
#
loop_
_entity.id
_entity.type
_entity.pdbx_description
1 polymer ?
#
loop_
_entity_poly.entity_id
_entity_poly.type
_entity_poly.pdbx_seq_one_letter_code
_entity_poly.pdbx_strand_id
1 'polypeptide(L)'
;MDDDEIVRFSLGKILQQYGFAVTTASNVSEALKHIGSTKFDVLLTDLHMPGAGDGLTVVSAMRHSNPKAITMLLSAFPEMDAAARAILKQTDQVLVKPIEVTALIKAIKQGLETGALPPRVIETVAKILERSVEPTIHAWFDRIRTDKRVMEVPLSYEERTSHLPRVFADLVSRLESSKPIGSKELVSVAASEHGITRRRQGYTAAMLVEESRMLQVCIFHTLQKNLATIDFSKVLIGVMTIADEIDSQLSQAMDSYIAESVADALPEQAVQV
;
A
#
# COMPACT_ATOMS: atom_id res chain seq x y z
N MET A 1 4.95 -7.68 -22.97
CA MET A 1 4.40 -6.33 -22.82
C MET A 1 5.54 -5.33 -22.79
N ASP A 2 5.45 -4.26 -23.56
CA ASP A 2 6.47 -3.21 -23.67
C ASP A 2 5.77 -2.02 -24.34
N ASP A 3 6.03 -0.78 -23.95
CA ASP A 3 5.43 0.42 -24.57
C ASP A 3 6.10 0.78 -25.90
N ASP A 4 7.37 0.43 -26.07
CA ASP A 4 8.07 0.59 -27.35
C ASP A 4 7.53 -0.39 -28.40
N GLU A 5 6.95 0.16 -29.48
CA GLU A 5 6.35 -0.62 -30.56
C GLU A 5 7.35 -1.51 -31.28
N ILE A 6 8.57 -1.01 -31.50
CA ILE A 6 9.62 -1.74 -32.24
C ILE A 6 10.10 -2.92 -31.38
N VAL A 7 10.33 -2.70 -30.11
CA VAL A 7 10.74 -3.75 -29.16
C VAL A 7 9.64 -4.80 -29.05
N ARG A 8 8.41 -4.36 -28.82
CA ARG A 8 7.23 -5.24 -28.69
C ARG A 8 7.01 -6.10 -29.93
N PHE A 9 7.07 -5.49 -31.13
CA PHE A 9 6.92 -6.21 -32.40
C PHE A 9 8.06 -7.20 -32.62
N SER A 10 9.31 -6.77 -32.42
CA SER A 10 10.50 -7.60 -32.66
C SER A 10 10.53 -8.80 -31.71
N LEU A 11 10.33 -8.59 -30.41
CA LEU A 11 10.25 -9.67 -29.43
C LEU A 11 9.09 -10.63 -29.72
N GLY A 12 7.92 -10.09 -30.09
CA GLY A 12 6.77 -10.91 -30.47
C GLY A 12 7.07 -11.85 -31.63
N LYS A 13 7.70 -11.34 -32.70
CA LYS A 13 8.12 -12.14 -33.87
C LYS A 13 9.16 -13.19 -33.53
N ILE A 14 10.17 -12.81 -32.74
CA ILE A 14 11.22 -13.74 -32.31
C ILE A 14 10.61 -14.89 -31.51
N LEU A 15 9.78 -14.60 -30.50
CA LEU A 15 9.14 -15.63 -29.68
C LEU A 15 8.26 -16.56 -30.51
N GLN A 16 7.50 -16.02 -31.48
CA GLN A 16 6.72 -16.83 -32.43
C GLN A 16 7.60 -17.79 -33.25
N GLN A 17 8.78 -17.34 -33.74
CA GLN A 17 9.73 -18.19 -34.46
C GLN A 17 10.25 -19.36 -33.61
N TYR A 18 10.32 -19.18 -32.28
CA TYR A 18 10.72 -20.25 -31.35
C TYR A 18 9.54 -21.12 -30.87
N GLY A 19 8.36 -20.96 -31.49
CA GLY A 19 7.18 -21.82 -31.28
C GLY A 19 6.26 -21.40 -30.13
N PHE A 20 6.40 -20.18 -29.61
CA PHE A 20 5.50 -19.68 -28.58
C PHE A 20 4.25 -19.02 -29.20
N ALA A 21 3.08 -19.25 -28.59
CA ALA A 21 1.88 -18.46 -28.85
C ALA A 21 2.00 -17.12 -28.12
N VAL A 22 2.03 -16.01 -28.87
CA VAL A 22 2.33 -14.69 -28.31
C VAL A 22 1.15 -13.74 -28.44
N THR A 23 0.73 -13.18 -27.31
CA THR A 23 -0.18 -12.04 -27.23
C THR A 23 0.63 -10.83 -26.76
N THR A 24 0.49 -9.70 -27.43
CA THR A 24 1.22 -8.47 -27.09
C THR A 24 0.28 -7.47 -26.43
N ALA A 25 0.84 -6.61 -25.55
CA ALA A 25 0.14 -5.48 -24.96
C ALA A 25 1.09 -4.28 -24.90
N SER A 26 0.57 -3.09 -25.20
CA SER A 26 1.31 -1.83 -25.24
C SER A 26 1.20 -1.02 -23.93
N ASN A 27 0.25 -1.36 -23.08
CA ASN A 27 -0.03 -0.65 -21.83
C ASN A 27 -0.72 -1.57 -20.83
N VAL A 28 -0.83 -1.09 -19.57
CA VAL A 28 -1.43 -1.84 -18.45
C VAL A 28 -2.88 -2.23 -18.74
N SER A 29 -3.70 -1.32 -19.27
CA SER A 29 -5.12 -1.58 -19.51
C SER A 29 -5.33 -2.73 -20.49
N GLU A 30 -4.56 -2.76 -21.57
CA GLU A 30 -4.59 -3.83 -22.56
C GLU A 30 -4.11 -5.16 -21.97
N ALA A 31 -3.03 -5.13 -21.19
CA ALA A 31 -2.51 -6.31 -20.52
C ALA A 31 -3.53 -6.91 -19.53
N LEU A 32 -4.16 -6.06 -18.70
CA LEU A 32 -5.19 -6.51 -17.75
C LEU A 32 -6.40 -7.13 -18.43
N LYS A 33 -6.82 -6.58 -19.57
CA LYS A 33 -7.90 -7.15 -20.39
C LYS A 33 -7.54 -8.56 -20.89
N HIS A 34 -6.33 -8.76 -21.37
CA HIS A 34 -5.87 -10.07 -21.82
C HIS A 34 -5.76 -11.06 -20.66
N ILE A 35 -5.19 -10.64 -19.51
CA ILE A 35 -5.06 -11.48 -18.32
C ILE A 35 -6.43 -11.92 -17.78
N GLY A 36 -7.43 -11.04 -17.86
CA GLY A 36 -8.80 -11.36 -17.42
C GLY A 36 -9.56 -12.30 -18.35
N SER A 37 -9.16 -12.43 -19.62
CA SER A 37 -9.88 -13.22 -20.62
C SER A 37 -9.16 -14.49 -21.05
N THR A 38 -7.86 -14.61 -20.83
CA THR A 38 -7.02 -15.70 -21.33
C THR A 38 -6.03 -16.15 -20.29
N LYS A 39 -5.74 -17.45 -20.23
CA LYS A 39 -4.66 -18.01 -19.40
C LYS A 39 -3.35 -17.96 -20.17
N PHE A 40 -2.30 -17.58 -19.48
CA PHE A 40 -0.93 -17.53 -19.99
C PHE A 40 -0.01 -18.38 -19.14
N ASP A 41 0.99 -19.01 -19.78
CA ASP A 41 2.03 -19.76 -19.10
C ASP A 41 3.18 -18.84 -18.64
N VAL A 42 3.42 -17.75 -19.39
CA VAL A 42 4.50 -16.80 -19.15
C VAL A 42 4.01 -15.37 -19.36
N LEU A 43 4.36 -14.49 -18.44
CA LEU A 43 4.32 -13.05 -18.60
C LEU A 43 5.74 -12.52 -18.78
N LEU A 44 5.99 -11.81 -19.87
CA LEU A 44 7.19 -11.02 -20.07
C LEU A 44 6.80 -9.55 -20.15
N THR A 45 7.29 -8.71 -19.26
CA THR A 45 6.93 -7.29 -19.21
C THR A 45 8.14 -6.41 -18.94
N ASP A 46 8.17 -5.23 -19.54
CA ASP A 46 9.11 -4.19 -19.14
C ASP A 46 8.74 -3.65 -17.74
N LEU A 47 9.76 -3.35 -16.96
CA LEU A 47 9.62 -2.66 -15.68
C LEU A 47 9.28 -1.18 -15.88
N HIS A 48 9.93 -0.54 -16.83
CA HIS A 48 9.80 0.88 -17.14
C HIS A 48 8.89 1.09 -18.36
N MET A 49 7.61 1.27 -18.09
CA MET A 49 6.62 1.79 -19.02
C MET A 49 6.23 3.21 -18.59
N PRO A 50 5.43 3.96 -19.37
CA PRO A 50 5.13 5.37 -19.08
C PRO A 50 4.70 5.66 -17.64
N GLY A 51 3.95 4.76 -17.01
CA GLY A 51 3.60 4.84 -15.59
C GLY A 51 4.63 4.15 -14.70
N ALA A 52 5.05 4.83 -13.64
CA ALA A 52 5.94 4.23 -12.64
C ALA A 52 5.26 3.01 -11.97
N GLY A 53 5.87 1.83 -12.08
CA GLY A 53 5.35 0.59 -11.51
C GLY A 53 4.34 -0.17 -12.38
N ASP A 54 4.10 0.26 -13.62
CA ASP A 54 3.20 -0.41 -14.56
C ASP A 54 3.51 -1.89 -14.74
N GLY A 55 4.79 -2.25 -14.94
CA GLY A 55 5.21 -3.65 -15.06
C GLY A 55 4.87 -4.48 -13.83
N LEU A 56 5.04 -3.92 -12.64
CA LEU A 56 4.72 -4.60 -11.37
C LEU A 56 3.21 -4.75 -11.17
N THR A 57 2.43 -3.77 -11.60
CA THR A 57 0.95 -3.86 -11.59
C THR A 57 0.47 -5.05 -12.41
N VAL A 58 1.05 -5.25 -13.60
CA VAL A 58 0.71 -6.37 -14.46
C VAL A 58 1.19 -7.71 -13.87
N VAL A 59 2.38 -7.76 -13.27
CA VAL A 59 2.87 -8.94 -12.54
C VAL A 59 1.92 -9.31 -11.40
N SER A 60 1.49 -8.33 -10.61
CA SER A 60 0.55 -8.54 -9.51
C SER A 60 -0.79 -9.10 -10.01
N ALA A 61 -1.34 -8.52 -11.07
CA ALA A 61 -2.58 -8.98 -11.70
C ALA A 61 -2.44 -10.42 -12.26
N MET A 62 -1.32 -10.72 -12.92
CA MET A 62 -1.03 -12.08 -13.42
C MET A 62 -0.98 -13.08 -12.28
N ARG A 63 -0.27 -12.77 -11.19
CA ARG A 63 -0.18 -13.63 -10.00
C ARG A 63 -1.54 -13.90 -9.38
N HIS A 64 -2.42 -12.91 -9.38
CA HIS A 64 -3.76 -13.05 -8.83
C HIS A 64 -4.67 -13.91 -9.72
N SER A 65 -4.65 -13.67 -11.03
CA SER A 65 -5.54 -14.35 -11.99
C SER A 65 -4.99 -15.70 -12.46
N ASN A 66 -3.67 -15.85 -12.51
CA ASN A 66 -2.99 -17.05 -13.00
C ASN A 66 -1.71 -17.36 -12.18
N PRO A 67 -1.87 -17.88 -10.93
CA PRO A 67 -0.76 -18.08 -10.00
C PRO A 67 0.35 -19.02 -10.48
N LYS A 68 0.07 -19.85 -11.49
CA LYS A 68 1.03 -20.79 -12.06
C LYS A 68 1.85 -20.19 -13.21
N ALA A 69 1.47 -19.03 -13.72
CA ALA A 69 2.21 -18.37 -14.79
C ALA A 69 3.56 -17.86 -14.28
N ILE A 70 4.59 -18.06 -15.10
CA ILE A 70 5.93 -17.55 -14.83
C ILE A 70 5.95 -16.06 -15.17
N THR A 71 6.44 -15.25 -14.27
CA THR A 71 6.54 -13.81 -14.44
C THR A 71 8.00 -13.38 -14.60
N MET A 72 8.29 -12.68 -15.71
CA MET A 72 9.61 -12.19 -16.04
C MET A 72 9.55 -10.68 -16.28
N LEU A 73 10.42 -9.94 -15.58
CA LEU A 73 10.60 -8.49 -15.77
C LEU A 73 11.86 -8.20 -16.57
N LEU A 74 11.75 -7.30 -17.52
CA LEU A 74 12.88 -6.69 -18.19
C LEU A 74 13.22 -5.37 -17.51
N SER A 75 14.48 -5.13 -17.17
CA SER A 75 14.95 -3.90 -16.53
C SER A 75 16.18 -3.35 -17.22
N ALA A 76 16.23 -2.04 -17.43
CA ALA A 76 17.41 -1.34 -17.94
C ALA A 76 18.45 -1.04 -16.84
N PHE A 77 18.09 -1.20 -15.55
CA PHE A 77 18.95 -0.84 -14.43
C PHE A 77 19.35 -2.06 -13.61
N PRO A 78 20.65 -2.45 -13.64
CA PRO A 78 21.17 -3.57 -12.86
C PRO A 78 21.33 -3.24 -11.36
N GLU A 79 21.54 -1.95 -11.04
CA GLU A 79 21.74 -1.49 -9.65
C GLU A 79 20.44 -0.91 -9.09
N MET A 80 19.85 -1.61 -8.13
CA MET A 80 18.61 -1.22 -7.48
C MET A 80 18.80 -1.20 -5.97
N ASP A 81 18.10 -0.28 -5.31
CA ASP A 81 18.09 -0.21 -3.85
C ASP A 81 17.34 -1.41 -3.20
N ALA A 82 17.39 -1.49 -1.88
CA ALA A 82 16.79 -2.61 -1.14
C ALA A 82 15.26 -2.69 -1.32
N ALA A 83 14.59 -1.54 -1.49
CA ALA A 83 13.15 -1.48 -1.69
C ALA A 83 12.77 -2.02 -3.08
N ALA A 84 13.48 -1.59 -4.12
CA ALA A 84 13.29 -2.08 -5.48
C ALA A 84 13.54 -3.60 -5.58
N ARG A 85 14.59 -4.11 -4.92
CA ARG A 85 14.84 -5.56 -4.83
C ARG A 85 13.71 -6.31 -4.11
N ALA A 86 13.12 -5.73 -3.07
CA ALA A 86 11.99 -6.36 -2.37
C ALA A 86 10.76 -6.46 -3.27
N ILE A 87 10.49 -5.42 -4.06
CA ILE A 87 9.43 -5.38 -5.05
C ILE A 87 9.66 -6.42 -6.14
N LEU A 88 10.86 -6.49 -6.68
CA LEU A 88 11.22 -7.45 -7.73
C LEU A 88 11.15 -8.91 -7.28
N LYS A 89 11.23 -9.19 -5.98
CA LYS A 89 10.98 -10.53 -5.44
C LYS A 89 9.56 -11.04 -5.71
N GLN A 90 8.64 -10.22 -6.17
CA GLN A 90 7.32 -10.66 -6.62
C GLN A 90 7.33 -11.32 -8.01
N THR A 91 8.42 -11.18 -8.75
CA THR A 91 8.61 -11.85 -10.05
C THR A 91 9.42 -13.13 -9.91
N ASP A 92 9.27 -14.06 -10.85
CA ASP A 92 10.09 -15.28 -10.87
C ASP A 92 11.50 -14.99 -11.36
N GLN A 93 11.63 -14.09 -12.34
CA GLN A 93 12.91 -13.68 -12.89
C GLN A 93 12.95 -12.19 -13.24
N VAL A 94 14.12 -11.60 -13.09
CA VAL A 94 14.45 -10.27 -13.59
C VAL A 94 15.59 -10.41 -14.58
N LEU A 95 15.39 -9.92 -15.78
CA LEU A 95 16.36 -9.94 -16.88
C LEU A 95 16.82 -8.51 -17.17
N VAL A 96 18.11 -8.31 -17.26
CA VAL A 96 18.69 -6.98 -17.49
C VAL A 96 18.82 -6.72 -18.99
N LYS A 97 18.35 -5.56 -19.48
CA LYS A 97 18.52 -5.11 -20.86
C LYS A 97 19.97 -4.54 -21.04
N PRO A 98 20.65 -4.75 -22.19
CA PRO A 98 20.18 -5.50 -23.36
C PRO A 98 20.24 -7.02 -23.12
N ILE A 99 19.19 -7.75 -23.49
CA ILE A 99 19.14 -9.20 -23.35
C ILE A 99 19.34 -9.87 -24.70
N GLU A 100 20.23 -10.86 -24.75
CA GLU A 100 20.38 -11.71 -25.91
C GLU A 100 19.17 -12.63 -26.10
N VAL A 101 18.75 -12.79 -27.34
CA VAL A 101 17.59 -13.63 -27.72
C VAL A 101 17.75 -15.06 -27.20
N THR A 102 18.93 -15.64 -27.35
CA THR A 102 19.24 -17.00 -26.90
C THR A 102 19.11 -17.15 -25.38
N ALA A 103 19.56 -16.14 -24.63
CA ALA A 103 19.42 -16.10 -23.17
C ALA A 103 17.96 -15.96 -22.73
N LEU A 104 17.17 -15.12 -23.40
CA LEU A 104 15.75 -14.97 -23.15
C LEU A 104 14.99 -16.29 -23.38
N ILE A 105 15.20 -16.93 -24.54
CA ILE A 105 14.53 -18.20 -24.87
C ILE A 105 14.91 -19.30 -23.86
N LYS A 106 16.20 -19.37 -23.48
CA LYS A 106 16.66 -20.31 -22.46
C LYS A 106 15.97 -20.06 -21.12
N ALA A 107 15.88 -18.80 -20.69
CA ALA A 107 15.22 -18.42 -19.44
C ALA A 107 13.73 -18.81 -19.44
N ILE A 108 13.02 -18.54 -20.53
CA ILE A 108 11.60 -18.91 -20.69
C ILE A 108 11.43 -20.44 -20.62
N LYS A 109 12.22 -21.20 -21.39
CA LYS A 109 12.14 -22.67 -21.39
C LYS A 109 12.47 -23.26 -20.02
N GLN A 110 13.52 -22.78 -19.40
CA GLN A 110 13.90 -23.22 -18.04
C GLN A 110 12.81 -22.91 -17.02
N GLY A 111 12.20 -21.72 -17.11
CA GLY A 111 11.08 -21.36 -16.27
C GLY A 111 9.89 -22.31 -16.46
N LEU A 112 9.54 -22.65 -17.72
CA LEU A 112 8.45 -23.58 -18.02
C LEU A 112 8.72 -25.00 -17.52
N GLU A 113 9.99 -25.44 -17.51
CA GLU A 113 10.40 -26.75 -16.99
C GLU A 113 10.38 -26.80 -15.45
N THR A 114 10.90 -25.75 -14.80
CA THR A 114 10.95 -25.66 -13.33
C THR A 114 9.61 -25.30 -12.70
N GLY A 115 8.71 -24.71 -13.47
CA GLY A 115 7.45 -24.15 -12.98
C GLY A 115 7.64 -22.77 -12.31
N ALA A 116 6.54 -22.08 -12.09
CA ALA A 116 6.52 -20.86 -11.29
C ALA A 116 6.99 -21.16 -9.87
N LEU A 117 7.69 -20.22 -9.25
CA LEU A 117 7.96 -20.28 -7.80
C LEU A 117 6.62 -20.50 -7.06
N PRO A 118 6.64 -21.20 -5.91
CA PRO A 118 5.42 -21.40 -5.15
C PRO A 118 4.68 -20.08 -5.01
N PRO A 119 3.33 -20.08 -5.12
CA PRO A 119 2.54 -18.85 -5.11
C PRO A 119 2.88 -18.08 -3.85
N ARG A 120 3.46 -16.90 -4.03
CA ARG A 120 3.68 -15.98 -2.92
C ARG A 120 2.32 -15.46 -2.48
N VAL A 121 2.12 -15.41 -1.18
CA VAL A 121 0.92 -14.78 -0.63
C VAL A 121 0.97 -13.29 -1.00
N ILE A 122 0.08 -12.88 -1.88
CA ILE A 122 -0.12 -11.47 -2.20
C ILE A 122 -1.23 -10.96 -1.29
N GLU A 123 -0.91 -9.95 -0.50
CA GLU A 123 -1.81 -9.38 0.51
C GLU A 123 -2.30 -8.00 0.08
N THR A 124 -3.56 -7.74 0.31
CA THR A 124 -4.10 -6.38 0.19
C THR A 124 -3.53 -5.47 1.29
N VAL A 125 -3.55 -4.16 1.06
CA VAL A 125 -3.17 -3.16 2.07
C VAL A 125 -3.95 -3.37 3.37
N ALA A 126 -5.26 -3.65 3.28
CA ALA A 126 -6.13 -3.94 4.43
C ALA A 126 -5.60 -5.13 5.27
N LYS A 127 -5.30 -6.26 4.63
CA LYS A 127 -4.78 -7.46 5.32
C LYS A 127 -3.43 -7.21 5.99
N ILE A 128 -2.55 -6.46 5.33
CA ILE A 128 -1.25 -6.09 5.92
C ILE A 128 -1.46 -5.25 7.18
N LEU A 129 -2.34 -4.26 7.14
CA LEU A 129 -2.64 -3.44 8.31
C LEU A 129 -3.29 -4.25 9.42
N GLU A 130 -4.30 -5.08 9.10
CA GLU A 130 -5.01 -5.93 10.06
C GLU A 130 -4.06 -6.80 10.87
N ARG A 131 -3.14 -7.53 10.22
CA ARG A 131 -2.17 -8.38 10.93
C ARG A 131 -1.01 -7.64 11.58
N SER A 132 -0.85 -6.35 11.28
CA SER A 132 0.29 -5.54 11.76
C SER A 132 -0.12 -4.46 12.75
N VAL A 133 -1.34 -4.52 13.31
CA VAL A 133 -1.85 -3.52 14.27
C VAL A 133 -0.89 -3.34 15.44
N GLU A 134 -0.64 -4.39 16.21
CA GLU A 134 0.22 -4.33 17.40
C GLU A 134 1.66 -3.88 17.09
N PRO A 135 2.36 -4.44 16.10
CA PRO A 135 3.70 -3.97 15.75
C PRO A 135 3.72 -2.50 15.32
N THR A 136 2.66 -2.02 14.66
CA THR A 136 2.59 -0.62 14.21
C THR A 136 2.30 0.32 15.38
N ILE A 137 1.47 -0.08 16.33
CA ILE A 137 1.22 0.67 17.57
C ILE A 137 2.51 0.79 18.40
N HIS A 138 3.26 -0.30 18.56
CA HIS A 138 4.55 -0.25 19.25
C HIS A 138 5.54 0.68 18.54
N ALA A 139 5.64 0.61 17.22
CA ALA A 139 6.51 1.49 16.43
C ALA A 139 6.08 2.96 16.54
N TRP A 140 4.78 3.22 16.61
CA TRP A 140 4.22 4.55 16.84
C TRP A 140 4.61 5.07 18.23
N PHE A 141 4.42 4.26 19.26
CA PHE A 141 4.80 4.65 20.63
C PHE A 141 6.30 4.93 20.76
N ASP A 142 7.15 4.09 20.18
CA ASP A 142 8.59 4.30 20.16
C ASP A 142 8.98 5.62 19.48
N ARG A 143 8.21 6.04 18.47
CA ARG A 143 8.44 7.31 17.80
C ARG A 143 7.90 8.49 18.57
N ILE A 144 6.67 8.41 19.10
CA ILE A 144 6.03 9.52 19.81
C ILE A 144 6.77 9.85 21.12
N ARG A 145 7.35 8.87 21.79
CA ARG A 145 8.14 9.09 23.04
C ARG A 145 9.40 9.92 22.82
N THR A 146 9.79 10.18 21.57
CA THR A 146 10.90 11.10 21.28
C THR A 146 10.46 12.57 21.24
N ASP A 147 9.15 12.85 21.15
CA ASP A 147 8.62 14.21 21.26
C ASP A 147 8.44 14.59 22.73
N LYS A 148 9.32 15.48 23.21
CA LYS A 148 9.32 15.95 24.60
C LYS A 148 8.00 16.59 25.01
N ARG A 149 7.35 17.36 24.12
CA ARG A 149 6.10 18.06 24.43
C ARG A 149 4.97 17.07 24.70
N VAL A 150 4.85 16.03 23.87
CA VAL A 150 3.84 14.98 24.08
C VAL A 150 4.12 14.21 25.35
N MET A 151 5.40 13.94 25.66
CA MET A 151 5.79 13.17 26.85
C MET A 151 5.74 13.98 28.17
N GLU A 152 5.62 15.31 28.11
CA GLU A 152 5.33 16.14 29.29
C GLU A 152 3.95 15.85 29.91
N VAL A 153 3.00 15.34 29.10
CA VAL A 153 1.72 14.88 29.61
C VAL A 153 1.92 13.50 30.26
N PRO A 154 1.64 13.32 31.56
CA PRO A 154 1.98 12.10 32.30
C PRO A 154 0.96 10.99 32.10
N LEU A 155 0.97 10.36 30.91
CA LEU A 155 0.09 9.25 30.53
C LEU A 155 0.89 7.94 30.45
N SER A 156 0.27 6.85 30.88
CA SER A 156 0.77 5.49 30.70
C SER A 156 0.76 5.07 29.22
N TYR A 157 1.43 3.97 28.91
CA TYR A 157 1.37 3.35 27.58
C TYR A 157 -0.08 3.05 27.15
N GLU A 158 -0.85 2.44 28.06
CA GLU A 158 -2.23 2.04 27.78
C GLU A 158 -3.14 3.25 27.51
N GLU A 159 -3.05 4.31 28.32
CA GLU A 159 -3.81 5.54 28.11
C GLU A 159 -3.47 6.22 26.77
N ARG A 160 -2.21 6.08 26.29
CA ARG A 160 -1.79 6.62 25.01
C ARG A 160 -2.25 5.78 23.82
N THR A 161 -2.36 4.45 23.97
CA THR A 161 -2.53 3.53 22.84
C THR A 161 -3.91 2.87 22.76
N SER A 162 -4.71 2.89 23.84
CA SER A 162 -5.98 2.16 23.95
C SER A 162 -7.01 2.46 22.84
N HIS A 163 -6.97 3.65 22.24
CA HIS A 163 -7.85 4.04 21.14
C HIS A 163 -7.37 3.52 19.77
N LEU A 164 -6.07 3.27 19.59
CA LEU A 164 -5.46 2.96 18.30
C LEU A 164 -6.03 1.69 17.63
N PRO A 165 -6.32 0.58 18.35
CA PRO A 165 -6.96 -0.57 17.71
C PRO A 165 -8.27 -0.26 17.00
N ARG A 166 -9.08 0.68 17.53
CA ARG A 166 -10.33 1.13 16.89
C ARG A 166 -10.03 1.96 15.63
N VAL A 167 -9.03 2.85 15.71
CA VAL A 167 -8.56 3.62 14.54
C VAL A 167 -8.12 2.69 13.41
N PHE A 168 -7.38 1.63 13.73
CA PHE A 168 -6.99 0.62 12.74
C PHE A 168 -8.19 -0.16 12.18
N ALA A 169 -9.17 -0.50 13.01
CA ALA A 169 -10.39 -1.17 12.55
C ALA A 169 -11.17 -0.30 11.55
N ASP A 170 -11.30 1.00 11.83
CA ASP A 170 -11.93 1.96 10.92
C ASP A 170 -11.14 2.06 9.59
N LEU A 171 -9.81 2.14 9.64
CA LEU A 171 -8.93 2.13 8.47
C LEU A 171 -9.10 0.86 7.62
N VAL A 172 -9.09 -0.31 8.24
CA VAL A 172 -9.28 -1.60 7.54
C VAL A 172 -10.66 -1.65 6.89
N SER A 173 -11.70 -1.30 7.62
CA SER A 173 -13.07 -1.22 7.10
C SER A 173 -13.17 -0.26 5.91
N ARG A 174 -12.49 0.90 6.00
CA ARG A 174 -12.46 1.88 4.92
C ARG A 174 -11.77 1.35 3.67
N LEU A 175 -10.64 0.65 3.83
CA LEU A 175 -9.89 0.03 2.74
C LEU A 175 -10.67 -1.09 2.02
N GLU A 176 -11.56 -1.77 2.72
CA GLU A 176 -12.43 -2.82 2.17
C GLU A 176 -13.73 -2.27 1.57
N SER A 177 -14.08 -1.01 1.89
CA SER A 177 -15.27 -0.37 1.36
C SER A 177 -15.08 0.07 -0.09
N SER A 178 -16.21 0.12 -0.83
CA SER A 178 -16.23 0.66 -2.21
C SER A 178 -16.51 2.17 -2.26
N LYS A 179 -16.49 2.86 -1.11
CA LYS A 179 -16.80 4.29 -1.06
C LYS A 179 -15.73 5.13 -1.74
N PRO A 180 -16.08 6.17 -2.47
CA PRO A 180 -15.12 7.07 -3.09
C PRO A 180 -14.21 7.75 -2.05
N ILE A 181 -12.98 8.07 -2.46
CA ILE A 181 -12.07 8.90 -1.65
C ILE A 181 -12.69 10.30 -1.52
N GLY A 182 -12.54 10.93 -0.34
CA GLY A 182 -13.15 12.22 -0.03
C GLY A 182 -14.62 12.17 0.40
N SER A 183 -15.21 10.96 0.57
CA SER A 183 -16.57 10.85 1.08
C SER A 183 -16.60 11.13 2.59
N LYS A 184 -17.38 12.16 3.00
CA LYS A 184 -17.52 12.58 4.41
C LYS A 184 -18.53 11.75 5.22
N GLU A 185 -18.97 10.60 4.71
CA GLU A 185 -20.07 9.82 5.31
C GLU A 185 -19.66 8.94 6.49
N LEU A 186 -18.37 8.81 6.77
CA LEU A 186 -17.89 7.99 7.87
C LEU A 186 -17.66 8.87 9.11
N VAL A 187 -18.56 8.77 10.06
CA VAL A 187 -18.36 9.34 11.40
C VAL A 187 -17.66 8.29 12.25
N SER A 188 -16.41 8.57 12.64
CA SER A 188 -15.69 7.74 13.60
C SER A 188 -15.97 8.22 15.02
N VAL A 189 -16.75 7.43 15.74
CA VAL A 189 -16.99 7.66 17.18
C VAL A 189 -15.65 7.64 17.93
N ALA A 190 -14.75 6.74 17.54
CA ALA A 190 -13.43 6.62 18.16
C ALA A 190 -12.59 7.91 17.98
N ALA A 191 -12.64 8.54 16.81
CA ALA A 191 -11.95 9.79 16.57
C ALA A 191 -12.52 10.95 17.41
N SER A 192 -13.83 11.05 17.51
CA SER A 192 -14.49 12.07 18.33
C SER A 192 -14.17 11.89 19.83
N GLU A 193 -14.28 10.68 20.34
CA GLU A 193 -13.92 10.33 21.74
C GLU A 193 -12.44 10.62 22.01
N HIS A 194 -11.57 10.35 21.04
CA HIS A 194 -10.15 10.64 21.14
C HIS A 194 -9.88 12.14 21.30
N GLY A 195 -10.51 12.99 20.51
CA GLY A 195 -10.36 14.45 20.61
C GLY A 195 -10.73 14.98 22.00
N ILE A 196 -11.91 14.58 22.53
CA ILE A 196 -12.37 14.93 23.88
C ILE A 196 -11.38 14.44 24.94
N THR A 197 -10.99 13.16 24.85
CA THR A 197 -10.09 12.53 25.82
C THR A 197 -8.74 13.25 25.88
N ARG A 198 -8.13 13.56 24.73
CA ARG A 198 -6.85 14.26 24.68
C ARG A 198 -6.95 15.69 25.24
N ARG A 199 -8.07 16.37 24.99
CA ARG A 199 -8.33 17.70 25.59
C ARG A 199 -8.32 17.61 27.11
N ARG A 200 -9.06 16.68 27.69
CA ARG A 200 -9.16 16.46 29.15
C ARG A 200 -7.82 16.02 29.78
N GLN A 201 -6.99 15.32 29.01
CA GLN A 201 -5.65 14.91 29.42
C GLN A 201 -4.61 16.04 29.34
N GLY A 202 -4.98 17.24 28.89
CA GLY A 202 -4.09 18.39 28.80
C GLY A 202 -3.26 18.48 27.53
N TYR A 203 -3.63 17.72 26.48
CA TYR A 203 -3.00 17.89 25.17
C TYR A 203 -3.33 19.24 24.57
N THR A 204 -2.38 19.80 23.85
CA THR A 204 -2.63 20.90 22.93
C THR A 204 -3.10 20.35 21.56
N ALA A 205 -3.78 21.20 20.80
CA ALA A 205 -4.17 20.87 19.42
C ALA A 205 -2.97 20.40 18.56
N ALA A 206 -1.82 21.06 18.73
CA ALA A 206 -0.59 20.70 18.02
C ALA A 206 -0.07 19.29 18.37
N MET A 207 -0.21 18.86 19.64
CA MET A 207 0.16 17.49 20.05
C MET A 207 -0.77 16.45 19.42
N LEU A 208 -2.07 16.74 19.30
CA LEU A 208 -3.04 15.85 18.65
C LEU A 208 -2.72 15.66 17.18
N VAL A 209 -2.38 16.75 16.47
CA VAL A 209 -1.95 16.70 15.07
C VAL A 209 -0.65 15.89 14.93
N GLU A 210 0.30 16.06 15.87
CA GLU A 210 1.58 15.33 15.81
C GLU A 210 1.40 13.83 16.06
N GLU A 211 0.52 13.41 16.97
CA GLU A 211 0.16 12.00 17.16
C GLU A 211 -0.38 11.37 15.87
N SER A 212 -1.31 12.05 15.20
CA SER A 212 -1.90 11.60 13.93
C SER A 212 -0.85 11.50 12.82
N ARG A 213 0.00 12.51 12.67
CA ARG A 213 1.09 12.55 11.70
C ARG A 213 2.07 11.38 11.91
N MET A 214 2.45 11.12 13.16
CA MET A 214 3.34 10.00 13.48
C MET A 214 2.70 8.63 13.22
N LEU A 215 1.38 8.51 13.43
CA LEU A 215 0.65 7.29 13.11
C LEU A 215 0.67 7.02 11.59
N GLN A 216 0.40 8.03 10.78
CA GLN A 216 0.45 7.92 9.32
C GLN A 216 1.85 7.47 8.83
N VAL A 217 2.91 8.07 9.38
CA VAL A 217 4.29 7.67 9.06
C VAL A 217 4.57 6.21 9.43
N CYS A 218 4.09 5.74 10.59
CA CYS A 218 4.27 4.35 11.02
C CYS A 218 3.50 3.37 10.15
N ILE A 219 2.29 3.72 9.74
CA ILE A 219 1.49 2.92 8.80
C ILE A 219 2.22 2.78 7.46
N PHE A 220 2.69 3.88 6.87
CA PHE A 220 3.43 3.82 5.61
C PHE A 220 4.74 3.04 5.74
N HIS A 221 5.43 3.15 6.87
CA HIS A 221 6.61 2.33 7.13
C HIS A 221 6.27 0.83 7.25
N THR A 222 5.10 0.49 7.82
CA THR A 222 4.60 -0.89 7.84
C THR A 222 4.34 -1.41 6.44
N LEU A 223 3.73 -0.61 5.54
CA LEU A 223 3.57 -0.99 4.14
C LEU A 223 4.92 -1.17 3.44
N GLN A 224 5.86 -0.25 3.66
CA GLN A 224 7.21 -0.34 3.11
C GLN A 224 7.93 -1.63 3.50
N LYS A 225 7.80 -2.08 4.75
CA LYS A 225 8.37 -3.36 5.21
C LYS A 225 7.74 -4.58 4.54
N ASN A 226 6.53 -4.46 4.01
CA ASN A 226 5.77 -5.53 3.40
C ASN A 226 5.73 -5.46 1.85
N LEU A 227 6.59 -4.66 1.21
CA LEU A 227 6.63 -4.53 -0.25
C LEU A 227 6.79 -5.85 -1.00
N ALA A 228 7.40 -6.87 -0.38
CA ALA A 228 7.56 -8.18 -1.00
C ALA A 228 6.26 -8.99 -1.14
N THR A 229 5.21 -8.64 -0.39
CA THR A 229 3.93 -9.35 -0.36
C THR A 229 2.73 -8.49 -0.75
N ILE A 230 2.89 -7.18 -0.85
CA ILE A 230 1.78 -6.26 -1.12
C ILE A 230 1.25 -6.39 -2.56
N ASP A 231 -0.06 -6.30 -2.72
CA ASP A 231 -0.70 -6.21 -4.04
C ASP A 231 -0.48 -4.83 -4.67
N PHE A 232 0.51 -4.74 -5.57
CA PHE A 232 0.86 -3.47 -6.24
C PHE A 232 -0.26 -2.90 -7.11
N SER A 233 -1.17 -3.73 -7.62
CA SER A 233 -2.31 -3.24 -8.43
C SER A 233 -3.24 -2.34 -7.62
N LYS A 234 -3.21 -2.44 -6.29
CA LYS A 234 -4.09 -1.72 -5.37
C LYS A 234 -3.35 -0.82 -4.39
N VAL A 235 -2.01 -0.84 -4.39
CA VAL A 235 -1.23 -0.12 -3.37
C VAL A 235 -1.47 1.38 -3.39
N LEU A 236 -1.52 1.99 -4.59
CA LEU A 236 -1.69 3.44 -4.71
C LEU A 236 -3.05 3.89 -4.18
N ILE A 237 -4.12 3.21 -4.59
CA ILE A 237 -5.46 3.51 -4.08
C ILE A 237 -5.55 3.27 -2.57
N GLY A 238 -4.88 2.22 -2.06
CA GLY A 238 -4.80 1.95 -0.63
C GLY A 238 -4.10 3.06 0.15
N VAL A 239 -2.98 3.56 -0.34
CA VAL A 239 -2.24 4.68 0.28
C VAL A 239 -3.09 5.97 0.29
N MET A 240 -3.77 6.26 -0.82
CA MET A 240 -4.68 7.43 -0.90
C MET A 240 -5.86 7.28 0.07
N THR A 241 -6.43 6.09 0.19
CA THR A 241 -7.53 5.80 1.12
C THR A 241 -7.08 5.95 2.58
N ILE A 242 -5.88 5.48 2.93
CA ILE A 242 -5.32 5.66 4.28
C ILE A 242 -5.12 7.14 4.61
N ALA A 243 -4.56 7.92 3.68
CA ALA A 243 -4.34 9.34 3.90
C ALA A 243 -5.67 10.07 4.12
N ASP A 244 -6.66 9.83 3.26
CA ASP A 244 -8.01 10.41 3.34
C ASP A 244 -8.70 10.06 4.67
N GLU A 245 -8.63 8.80 5.09
CA GLU A 245 -9.27 8.36 6.33
C GLU A 245 -8.58 8.93 7.58
N ILE A 246 -7.26 8.96 7.63
CA ILE A 246 -6.51 9.55 8.76
C ILE A 246 -6.80 11.04 8.88
N ASP A 247 -6.82 11.77 7.77
CA ASP A 247 -7.14 13.19 7.76
C ASP A 247 -8.60 13.44 8.15
N SER A 248 -9.53 12.58 7.75
CA SER A 248 -10.94 12.62 8.16
C SER A 248 -11.08 12.39 9.67
N GLN A 249 -10.43 11.38 10.22
CA GLN A 249 -10.45 11.09 11.66
C GLN A 249 -9.80 12.22 12.47
N LEU A 250 -8.70 12.79 11.99
CA LEU A 250 -8.07 13.95 12.62
C LEU A 250 -9.01 15.16 12.63
N SER A 251 -9.71 15.43 11.53
CA SER A 251 -10.69 16.51 11.47
C SER A 251 -11.79 16.32 12.50
N GLN A 252 -12.36 15.12 12.62
CA GLN A 252 -13.41 14.81 13.59
C GLN A 252 -12.90 14.91 15.05
N ALA A 253 -11.67 14.46 15.31
CA ALA A 253 -11.04 14.59 16.61
C ALA A 253 -10.81 16.06 16.97
N MET A 254 -10.39 16.88 16.00
CA MET A 254 -10.19 18.32 16.21
C MET A 254 -11.49 19.06 16.46
N ASP A 255 -12.58 18.73 15.73
CA ASP A 255 -13.89 19.33 15.97
C ASP A 255 -14.36 19.05 17.40
N SER A 256 -14.23 17.81 17.85
CA SER A 256 -14.61 17.41 19.22
C SER A 256 -13.69 18.00 20.28
N TYR A 257 -12.38 18.11 20.01
CA TYR A 257 -11.42 18.78 20.87
C TYR A 257 -11.74 20.27 21.07
N ILE A 258 -12.12 20.96 19.99
CA ILE A 258 -12.49 22.39 20.03
C ILE A 258 -13.81 22.57 20.79
N ALA A 259 -14.82 21.73 20.53
CA ALA A 259 -16.10 21.78 21.22
C ALA A 259 -15.94 21.62 22.73
N GLU A 260 -15.11 20.66 23.19
CA GLU A 260 -14.78 20.47 24.60
C GLU A 260 -14.05 21.69 25.19
N SER A 261 -13.13 22.28 24.42
CA SER A 261 -12.39 23.49 24.85
C SER A 261 -13.31 24.69 25.05
N VAL A 262 -14.34 24.82 24.24
CA VAL A 262 -15.35 25.90 24.38
C VAL A 262 -16.24 25.64 25.59
N ALA A 263 -16.64 24.39 25.84
CA ALA A 263 -17.41 24.02 27.03
C ALA A 263 -16.66 24.34 28.34
N ASP A 264 -15.35 24.05 28.39
CA ASP A 264 -14.50 24.41 29.54
C ASP A 264 -14.38 25.91 29.79
N ALA A 265 -14.50 26.73 28.75
CA ALA A 265 -14.36 28.19 28.82
C ALA A 265 -15.65 28.94 29.19
N LEU A 266 -16.81 28.27 29.15
CA LEU A 266 -18.09 28.88 29.55
C LEU A 266 -18.22 28.81 31.07
N PRO A 267 -18.38 29.95 31.79
CA PRO A 267 -18.59 29.91 33.24
C PRO A 267 -19.92 29.23 33.61
N GLU A 268 -19.93 28.48 34.70
CA GLU A 268 -21.12 27.78 35.27
C GLU A 268 -22.29 28.73 35.67
N GLN A 269 -22.51 29.81 34.96
CA GLN A 269 -23.58 30.77 35.23
C GLN A 269 -24.67 30.70 34.19
N ALA A 270 -25.48 29.68 34.26
CA ALA A 270 -26.87 29.71 33.68
C ALA A 270 -27.75 28.54 34.12
N VAL A 271 -27.67 28.08 35.40
CA VAL A 271 -28.70 27.20 35.94
C VAL A 271 -29.12 27.76 37.34
N GLN A 272 -29.69 28.94 37.31
CA GLN A 272 -30.56 29.45 38.36
C GLN A 272 -31.60 30.37 37.71
N VAL A 273 -32.69 29.82 37.22
CA VAL A 273 -34.06 30.36 37.32
C VAL A 273 -35.05 29.22 37.19
#